data_34174d3c4d1c9306c52d2dc429ceab15
#
_entry.id   34174d3c4d1c9306c52d2dc429ceab15
#
_cell.length_a   1.000
_cell.length_b   1.000
_cell.length_c   1.000
_cell.angle_alpha   90.00
_cell.angle_beta   90.00
_cell.angle_gamma   90.00
#
_symmetry.space_group_name_H-M   'P 1'
#
loop_
_entity.id
_entity.type
_entity.pdbx_description
1 polymer ?
#
loop_
_entity_poly.entity_id
_entity_poly.type
_entity_poly.pdbx_seq_one_letter_code
_entity_poly.pdbx_strand_id
1 'polypeptide(L)'
;ELHFLSFMDSYSTDEYSSRAANAALYIADHDDDPDHLLSFVSNLYAKDFQPSEGSGYKSVSDDKLKEQATKAGVSQTVADKAFGRDYQDWLDAMNVYTPKRSELLNTSGTYEGSFTTPTLTINGKRWNLSDVTAANMTLVDGFLESVGLSSDQVGVEGALPSIGADKDPISVMTGE
;
A
#
# COMPACT_ATOMS: atom_id res chain seq x y z
N GLU A 1 -8.80 0.13 -2.00
CA GLU A 1 -8.37 -1.28 -2.08
C GLU A 1 -6.84 -1.33 -1.95
N LEU A 2 -6.31 -2.26 -1.13
CA LEU A 2 -4.88 -2.49 -0.96
C LEU A 2 -4.51 -3.80 -1.68
N HIS A 3 -3.41 -3.76 -2.45
CA HIS A 3 -2.82 -4.93 -3.10
C HIS A 3 -1.41 -5.12 -2.56
N PHE A 4 -1.21 -6.19 -1.80
CA PHE A 4 0.10 -6.52 -1.25
C PHE A 4 0.95 -7.30 -2.27
N LEU A 5 2.23 -6.95 -2.32
CA LEU A 5 3.26 -7.66 -3.07
C LEU A 5 4.42 -7.96 -2.13
N SER A 6 5.05 -9.11 -2.31
CA SER A 6 6.11 -9.60 -1.42
C SER A 6 7.46 -9.82 -2.12
N PHE A 7 7.68 -9.21 -3.29
CA PHE A 7 8.92 -9.36 -4.06
C PHE A 7 10.18 -8.86 -3.33
N MET A 8 10.01 -8.09 -2.24
CA MET A 8 11.11 -7.57 -1.43
C MET A 8 11.83 -8.66 -0.60
N ASP A 9 11.37 -9.90 -0.62
CA ASP A 9 12.05 -11.01 0.07
C ASP A 9 13.48 -11.24 -0.39
N SER A 10 13.81 -10.86 -1.64
CA SER A 10 15.20 -10.87 -2.14
C SER A 10 16.15 -9.96 -1.37
N TYR A 11 15.63 -9.00 -0.60
CA TYR A 11 16.37 -8.07 0.25
C TYR A 11 16.36 -8.45 1.73
N SER A 12 15.73 -9.56 2.09
CA SER A 12 15.70 -10.11 3.45
C SER A 12 16.26 -11.54 3.49
N THR A 13 16.61 -12.01 4.67
CA THR A 13 17.16 -13.37 4.86
C THR A 13 16.12 -14.37 5.39
N ASP A 14 14.89 -13.93 5.66
CA ASP A 14 13.85 -14.69 6.32
C ASP A 14 12.44 -14.45 5.77
N GLU A 15 12.36 -14.04 4.50
CA GLU A 15 11.10 -13.82 3.78
C GLU A 15 10.17 -12.82 4.51
N TYR A 16 10.75 -11.76 5.05
CA TYR A 16 10.01 -10.74 5.82
C TYR A 16 8.79 -10.21 5.07
N SER A 17 8.95 -9.88 3.78
CA SER A 17 7.90 -9.30 2.95
C SER A 17 6.72 -10.27 2.78
N SER A 18 6.99 -11.54 2.49
CA SER A 18 5.94 -12.57 2.38
C SER A 18 5.25 -12.83 3.72
N ARG A 19 6.00 -12.91 4.82
CA ARG A 19 5.40 -13.11 6.15
C ARG A 19 4.48 -11.95 6.55
N ALA A 20 4.93 -10.72 6.34
CA ALA A 20 4.16 -9.53 6.65
C ALA A 20 2.91 -9.40 5.74
N ALA A 21 3.05 -9.66 4.43
CA ALA A 21 1.94 -9.60 3.50
C ALA A 21 0.90 -10.70 3.75
N ASN A 22 1.33 -11.94 4.04
CA ASN A 22 0.42 -13.02 4.44
C ASN A 22 -0.38 -12.65 5.69
N ALA A 23 0.29 -12.09 6.71
CA ALA A 23 -0.38 -11.66 7.93
C ALA A 23 -1.41 -10.56 7.66
N ALA A 24 -1.09 -9.58 6.81
CA ALA A 24 -2.02 -8.54 6.44
C ALA A 24 -3.27 -9.09 5.71
N LEU A 25 -3.10 -10.05 4.79
CA LEU A 25 -4.20 -10.72 4.11
C LEU A 25 -5.06 -11.54 5.09
N TYR A 26 -4.41 -12.28 6.01
CA TYR A 26 -5.12 -13.04 7.02
C TYR A 26 -5.95 -12.13 7.94
N ILE A 27 -5.39 -11.02 8.39
CA ILE A 27 -6.10 -10.00 9.19
C ILE A 27 -7.28 -9.44 8.40
N ALA A 28 -7.09 -9.08 7.13
CA ALA A 28 -8.16 -8.57 6.28
C ALA A 28 -9.35 -9.52 6.13
N ASP A 29 -9.11 -10.83 6.18
CA ASP A 29 -10.14 -11.87 6.01
C ASP A 29 -10.77 -12.35 7.33
N HIS A 30 -10.12 -12.13 8.47
CA HIS A 30 -10.51 -12.71 9.76
C HIS A 30 -10.74 -11.70 10.88
N ASP A 31 -10.49 -10.41 10.64
CA ASP A 31 -10.77 -9.33 11.58
C ASP A 31 -11.88 -8.44 11.02
N ASP A 32 -12.91 -8.18 11.84
CA ASP A 32 -14.10 -7.45 11.39
C ASP A 32 -13.88 -5.93 11.32
N ASP A 33 -12.77 -5.41 11.89
CA ASP A 33 -12.47 -3.98 11.92
C ASP A 33 -11.37 -3.63 10.89
N PRO A 34 -11.73 -2.96 9.78
CA PRO A 34 -10.76 -2.60 8.75
C PRO A 34 -9.68 -1.63 9.24
N ASP A 35 -9.91 -0.88 10.32
CA ASP A 35 -8.92 0.04 10.88
C ASP A 35 -7.76 -0.72 11.53
N HIS A 36 -7.99 -1.96 11.99
CA HIS A 36 -6.92 -2.82 12.50
C HIS A 36 -5.92 -3.20 11.40
N LEU A 37 -6.39 -3.53 10.20
CA LEU A 37 -5.52 -3.78 9.04
C LEU A 37 -4.68 -2.55 8.70
N LEU A 38 -5.31 -1.38 8.59
CA LEU A 38 -4.62 -0.14 8.25
C LEU A 38 -3.58 0.23 9.30
N SER A 39 -3.92 0.07 10.58
CA SER A 39 -3.02 0.29 11.71
C SER A 39 -1.86 -0.70 11.72
N PHE A 40 -2.12 -1.98 11.43
CA PHE A 40 -1.07 -3.00 11.32
C PHE A 40 -0.07 -2.65 10.21
N VAL A 41 -0.56 -2.36 9.01
CA VAL A 41 0.30 -1.97 7.88
C VAL A 41 1.10 -0.71 8.23
N SER A 42 0.47 0.30 8.83
CA SER A 42 1.15 1.53 9.28
C SER A 42 2.27 1.24 10.29
N ASN A 43 2.02 0.33 11.25
CA ASN A 43 3.03 -0.09 12.23
C ASN A 43 4.25 -0.74 11.56
N LEU A 44 4.05 -1.53 10.49
CA LEU A 44 5.14 -2.19 9.76
C LEU A 44 6.06 -1.18 9.04
N TYR A 45 5.51 -0.04 8.61
CA TYR A 45 6.25 1.05 7.97
C TYR A 45 6.77 2.11 8.96
N ALA A 46 6.53 1.94 10.26
CA ALA A 46 7.06 2.86 11.25
C ALA A 46 8.60 2.87 11.25
N LYS A 47 9.19 4.06 11.33
CA LYS A 47 10.64 4.28 11.19
C LYS A 47 11.49 3.48 12.18
N ASP A 48 10.94 3.21 13.35
CA ASP A 48 11.57 2.45 14.44
C ASP A 48 11.33 0.94 14.34
N PHE A 49 10.47 0.50 13.42
CA PHE A 49 10.15 -0.92 13.23
C PHE A 49 10.61 -1.46 11.88
N GLN A 50 10.39 -0.72 10.78
CA GLN A 50 10.70 -1.20 9.43
C GLN A 50 12.18 -1.61 9.32
N PRO A 51 12.49 -2.87 8.92
CA PRO A 51 13.87 -3.30 8.77
C PRO A 51 14.54 -2.62 7.56
N SER A 52 15.86 -2.48 7.62
CA SER A 52 16.65 -2.08 6.47
C SER A 52 16.66 -3.19 5.41
N GLU A 53 16.96 -2.83 4.17
CA GLU A 53 17.04 -3.76 3.05
C GLU A 53 18.47 -4.23 2.78
N GLY A 54 18.61 -5.42 2.15
CA GLY A 54 19.88 -5.96 1.69
C GLY A 54 20.88 -6.18 2.82
N SER A 55 22.10 -5.69 2.67
CA SER A 55 23.19 -5.91 3.65
C SER A 55 22.94 -5.30 5.03
N GLY A 56 22.01 -4.35 5.12
CA GLY A 56 21.60 -3.73 6.38
C GLY A 56 20.43 -4.46 7.07
N TYR A 57 19.88 -5.48 6.43
CA TYR A 57 18.72 -6.20 6.96
C TYR A 57 19.03 -6.88 8.30
N LYS A 58 18.10 -6.74 9.22
CA LYS A 58 18.08 -7.48 10.49
C LYS A 58 16.77 -8.25 10.57
N SER A 59 16.88 -9.55 10.85
CA SER A 59 15.74 -10.44 10.96
C SER A 59 14.71 -9.94 11.97
N VAL A 60 13.44 -10.00 11.57
CA VAL A 60 12.28 -9.68 12.41
C VAL A 60 11.49 -10.95 12.64
N SER A 61 11.37 -11.39 13.89
CA SER A 61 10.63 -12.61 14.23
C SER A 61 9.12 -12.44 14.06
N ASP A 62 8.41 -13.57 13.90
CA ASP A 62 6.95 -13.59 13.89
C ASP A 62 6.34 -13.02 15.17
N ASP A 63 7.00 -13.24 16.32
CA ASP A 63 6.54 -12.66 17.59
C ASP A 63 6.52 -11.14 17.55
N LYS A 64 7.55 -10.51 16.96
CA LYS A 64 7.57 -9.06 16.78
C LYS A 64 6.51 -8.56 15.80
N LEU A 65 6.23 -9.33 14.76
CA LEU A 65 5.14 -9.01 13.83
C LEU A 65 3.78 -9.17 14.52
N LYS A 66 3.57 -10.20 15.33
CA LYS A 66 2.36 -10.37 16.15
C LYS A 66 2.15 -9.22 17.14
N GLU A 67 3.23 -8.71 17.75
CA GLU A 67 3.16 -7.52 18.58
C GLU A 67 2.62 -6.31 17.82
N GLN A 68 3.00 -6.14 16.55
CA GLN A 68 2.46 -5.04 15.73
C GLN A 68 0.98 -5.25 15.41
N ALA A 69 0.54 -6.48 15.16
CA ALA A 69 -0.86 -6.80 14.93
C ALA A 69 -1.71 -6.53 16.21
N THR A 70 -1.27 -6.98 17.36
CA THR A 70 -1.98 -6.71 18.63
C THR A 70 -1.98 -5.22 19.01
N LYS A 71 -0.90 -4.49 18.75
CA LYS A 71 -0.87 -3.01 18.89
C LYS A 71 -1.86 -2.32 17.98
N ALA A 72 -2.11 -2.88 16.81
CA ALA A 72 -3.09 -2.36 15.86
C ALA A 72 -4.55 -2.63 16.27
N GLY A 73 -4.79 -3.42 17.33
CA GLY A 73 -6.12 -3.79 17.81
C GLY A 73 -6.57 -5.20 17.40
N VAL A 74 -5.80 -5.89 16.56
CA VAL A 74 -6.10 -7.26 16.13
C VAL A 74 -6.15 -8.18 17.36
N SER A 75 -7.18 -9.02 17.46
CA SER A 75 -7.32 -9.96 18.55
C SER A 75 -6.15 -10.95 18.59
N GLN A 76 -5.78 -11.39 19.80
CA GLN A 76 -4.69 -12.37 19.96
C GLN A 76 -4.94 -13.65 19.16
N THR A 77 -6.20 -14.09 19.07
CA THR A 77 -6.59 -15.31 18.33
C THR A 77 -6.33 -15.17 16.83
N VAL A 78 -6.59 -14.00 16.23
CA VAL A 78 -6.32 -13.71 14.83
C VAL A 78 -4.82 -13.54 14.63
N ALA A 79 -4.14 -12.75 15.48
CA ALA A 79 -2.71 -12.50 15.39
C ALA A 79 -1.88 -13.81 15.48
N ASP A 80 -2.26 -14.76 16.32
CA ASP A 80 -1.55 -16.05 16.46
C ASP A 80 -1.63 -16.93 15.20
N LYS A 81 -2.68 -16.79 14.42
CA LYS A 81 -2.90 -17.56 13.18
C LYS A 81 -2.38 -16.85 11.93
N ALA A 82 -2.23 -15.54 11.97
CA ALA A 82 -1.89 -14.72 10.81
C ALA A 82 -0.56 -15.10 10.12
N PHE A 83 0.31 -15.85 10.79
CA PHE A 83 1.63 -16.26 10.30
C PHE A 83 1.68 -17.70 9.78
N GLY A 84 0.52 -18.33 9.55
CA GLY A 84 0.38 -19.68 8.98
C GLY A 84 0.68 -19.80 7.49
N ARG A 85 0.90 -18.70 6.78
CA ARG A 85 1.16 -18.66 5.33
C ARG A 85 -0.01 -19.11 4.45
N ASP A 86 -1.24 -18.95 4.91
CA ASP A 86 -2.45 -19.43 4.21
C ASP A 86 -2.67 -18.75 2.85
N TYR A 87 -2.09 -17.56 2.62
CA TYR A 87 -2.20 -16.78 1.39
C TYR A 87 -0.94 -16.79 0.51
N GLN A 88 0.04 -17.68 0.79
CA GLN A 88 1.32 -17.66 0.07
C GLN A 88 1.15 -17.90 -1.44
N ASP A 89 0.37 -18.90 -1.83
CA ASP A 89 0.13 -19.23 -3.24
C ASP A 89 -0.52 -18.05 -3.99
N TRP A 90 -1.42 -17.33 -3.32
CA TRP A 90 -2.05 -16.14 -3.87
C TRP A 90 -1.04 -14.99 -4.04
N LEU A 91 -0.19 -14.74 -3.04
CA LEU A 91 0.86 -13.73 -3.10
C LEU A 91 1.86 -14.02 -4.22
N ASP A 92 2.28 -15.26 -4.36
CA ASP A 92 3.20 -15.68 -5.43
C ASP A 92 2.59 -15.45 -6.81
N ALA A 93 1.30 -15.76 -6.97
CA ALA A 93 0.58 -15.47 -8.20
C ALA A 93 0.50 -13.95 -8.45
N MET A 94 0.22 -13.14 -7.43
CA MET A 94 0.14 -11.68 -7.54
C MET A 94 1.50 -11.03 -7.84
N ASN A 95 2.58 -11.54 -7.26
CA ASN A 95 3.96 -11.07 -7.56
C ASN A 95 4.31 -11.28 -9.04
N VAL A 96 3.77 -12.31 -9.69
CA VAL A 96 3.98 -12.59 -11.11
C VAL A 96 3.01 -11.82 -12.00
N TYR A 97 1.76 -11.68 -11.59
CA TYR A 97 0.68 -11.10 -12.40
C TYR A 97 0.70 -9.56 -12.39
N THR A 98 0.77 -8.97 -11.21
CA THR A 98 0.61 -7.52 -11.04
C THR A 98 1.63 -6.69 -11.84
N PRO A 99 2.94 -7.03 -11.86
CA PRO A 99 3.91 -6.28 -12.65
C PRO A 99 3.73 -6.35 -14.18
N LYS A 100 2.87 -7.25 -14.67
CA LYS A 100 2.59 -7.43 -16.10
C LYS A 100 1.34 -6.67 -16.56
N ARG A 101 0.62 -6.06 -15.65
CA ARG A 101 -0.58 -5.29 -15.97
C ARG A 101 -0.18 -3.96 -16.60
N SER A 102 -0.52 -3.78 -17.88
CA SER A 102 -0.09 -2.62 -18.67
C SER A 102 -0.57 -1.29 -18.09
N GLU A 103 -1.76 -1.27 -17.47
CA GLU A 103 -2.34 -0.07 -16.84
C GLU A 103 -1.64 0.35 -15.55
N LEU A 104 -0.74 -0.47 -15.00
CA LEU A 104 0.05 -0.18 -13.81
C LEU A 104 1.50 0.25 -14.13
N LEU A 105 1.91 0.16 -15.39
CA LEU A 105 3.28 0.51 -15.78
C LEU A 105 3.48 2.04 -15.79
N ASN A 106 4.70 2.47 -15.52
CA ASN A 106 5.08 3.86 -15.66
C ASN A 106 4.97 4.28 -17.14
N THR A 107 4.33 5.41 -17.39
CA THR A 107 4.09 5.95 -18.74
C THR A 107 5.18 6.92 -19.19
N SER A 108 6.12 7.28 -18.30
CA SER A 108 7.19 8.24 -18.58
C SER A 108 8.34 8.11 -17.58
N GLY A 109 9.46 8.78 -17.87
CA GLY A 109 10.61 8.90 -16.98
C GLY A 109 11.53 7.68 -16.97
N THR A 110 12.40 7.60 -15.97
CA THR A 110 13.45 6.56 -15.88
C THR A 110 12.90 5.13 -15.85
N TYR A 111 11.68 4.95 -15.37
CA TYR A 111 11.03 3.64 -15.21
C TYR A 111 9.90 3.41 -16.23
N GLU A 112 9.87 4.17 -17.34
CA GLU A 112 8.88 3.98 -18.40
C GLU A 112 8.81 2.52 -18.86
N GLY A 113 7.58 1.99 -18.98
CA GLY A 113 7.33 0.61 -19.33
C GLY A 113 7.57 -0.41 -18.21
N SER A 114 7.96 0.05 -17.02
CA SER A 114 8.21 -0.81 -15.86
C SER A 114 7.18 -0.59 -14.75
N PHE A 115 6.89 -1.64 -14.00
CA PHE A 115 6.12 -1.55 -12.76
C PHE A 115 7.03 -1.11 -11.61
N THR A 116 6.53 -0.23 -10.75
CA THR A 116 7.22 0.21 -9.53
C THR A 116 6.25 0.26 -8.35
N THR A 117 6.77 0.20 -7.12
CA THR A 117 5.98 0.40 -5.90
C THR A 117 6.47 1.64 -5.15
N PRO A 118 5.56 2.38 -4.51
CA PRO A 118 4.11 2.21 -4.56
C PRO A 118 3.51 2.62 -5.91
N THR A 119 2.49 1.91 -6.39
CA THR A 119 1.65 2.33 -7.50
C THR A 119 0.24 2.59 -6.98
N LEU A 120 -0.32 3.75 -7.30
CA LEU A 120 -1.68 4.12 -6.96
C LEU A 120 -2.51 4.25 -8.24
N THR A 121 -3.77 3.84 -8.14
CA THR A 121 -4.76 4.09 -9.19
C THR A 121 -5.97 4.80 -8.59
N ILE A 122 -6.52 5.74 -9.34
CA ILE A 122 -7.77 6.40 -9.02
C ILE A 122 -8.73 6.06 -10.16
N ASN A 123 -9.85 5.44 -9.82
CA ASN A 123 -10.84 5.00 -10.78
C ASN A 123 -10.26 4.14 -11.93
N GLY A 124 -9.29 3.27 -11.61
CA GLY A 124 -8.62 2.37 -12.57
C GLY A 124 -7.52 3.02 -13.41
N LYS A 125 -7.27 4.31 -13.26
CA LYS A 125 -6.18 5.03 -13.94
C LYS A 125 -4.99 5.20 -12.99
N ARG A 126 -3.79 4.96 -13.51
CA ARG A 126 -2.56 5.15 -12.73
C ARG A 126 -2.40 6.63 -12.37
N TRP A 127 -2.23 6.89 -11.08
CA TRP A 127 -1.92 8.22 -10.56
C TRP A 127 -0.41 8.41 -10.45
N ASN A 128 0.11 9.44 -11.09
CA ASN A 128 1.55 9.66 -11.17
C ASN A 128 2.07 10.46 -9.96
N LEU A 129 2.73 9.77 -9.04
CA LEU A 129 3.31 10.40 -7.84
C LEU A 129 4.41 11.43 -8.14
N SER A 130 5.06 11.32 -9.30
CA SER A 130 6.09 12.28 -9.71
C SER A 130 5.51 13.68 -9.94
N ASP A 131 4.25 13.76 -10.39
CA ASP A 131 3.57 15.03 -10.66
C ASP A 131 3.31 15.78 -9.33
N VAL A 132 2.92 15.05 -8.29
CA VAL A 132 2.73 15.60 -6.94
C VAL A 132 4.02 16.21 -6.40
N THR A 133 5.14 15.49 -6.57
CA THR A 133 6.46 15.96 -6.17
C THR A 133 6.89 17.20 -6.98
N ALA A 134 6.65 17.19 -8.30
CA ALA A 134 6.96 18.32 -9.17
C ALA A 134 6.13 19.57 -8.83
N ALA A 135 4.87 19.38 -8.40
CA ALA A 135 4.01 20.45 -7.92
C ALA A 135 4.36 20.95 -6.50
N ASN A 136 5.35 20.34 -5.84
CA ASN A 136 5.75 20.65 -4.45
C ASN A 136 4.60 20.50 -3.44
N MET A 137 3.73 19.53 -3.66
CA MET A 137 2.59 19.19 -2.82
C MET A 137 2.92 18.02 -1.89
N THR A 138 2.18 17.90 -0.80
CA THR A 138 2.17 16.64 -0.04
C THR A 138 1.38 15.57 -0.81
N LEU A 139 1.62 14.28 -0.53
CA LEU A 139 0.86 13.20 -1.16
C LEU A 139 -0.65 13.29 -0.84
N VAL A 140 -0.99 13.74 0.37
CA VAL A 140 -2.38 13.91 0.79
C VAL A 140 -3.04 15.04 0.01
N ASP A 141 -2.40 16.21 -0.08
CA ASP A 141 -2.96 17.35 -0.81
C ASP A 141 -3.10 17.03 -2.30
N GLY A 142 -2.08 16.40 -2.91
CA GLY A 142 -2.12 15.99 -4.30
C GLY A 142 -3.21 14.94 -4.57
N PHE A 143 -3.42 13.99 -3.64
CA PHE A 143 -4.53 13.05 -3.75
C PHE A 143 -5.90 13.75 -3.68
N LEU A 144 -6.08 14.62 -2.70
CA LEU A 144 -7.33 15.36 -2.55
C LEU A 144 -7.64 16.20 -3.77
N GLU A 145 -6.64 16.93 -4.30
CA GLU A 145 -6.80 17.71 -5.52
C GLU A 145 -7.17 16.82 -6.72
N SER A 146 -6.53 15.65 -6.85
CA SER A 146 -6.82 14.69 -7.93
C SER A 146 -8.26 14.16 -7.92
N VAL A 147 -8.94 14.24 -6.78
CA VAL A 147 -10.37 13.87 -6.65
C VAL A 147 -11.28 15.08 -6.42
N GLY A 148 -10.78 16.29 -6.66
CA GLY A 148 -11.55 17.53 -6.58
C GLY A 148 -12.01 17.89 -5.17
N LEU A 149 -11.24 17.53 -4.15
CA LEU A 149 -11.47 17.90 -2.75
C LEU A 149 -10.33 18.78 -2.22
N SER A 150 -10.65 19.60 -1.24
CA SER A 150 -9.69 20.30 -0.38
C SER A 150 -9.66 19.68 1.02
N SER A 151 -8.59 19.93 1.77
CA SER A 151 -8.41 19.35 3.10
C SER A 151 -9.50 19.73 4.10
N ASP A 152 -10.10 20.91 3.96
CA ASP A 152 -11.22 21.38 4.78
C ASP A 152 -12.58 20.73 4.42
N GLN A 153 -12.65 20.03 3.29
CA GLN A 153 -13.83 19.27 2.86
C GLN A 153 -13.81 17.80 3.31
N VAL A 154 -12.68 17.32 3.82
CA VAL A 154 -12.58 15.94 4.32
C VAL A 154 -13.46 15.74 5.54
N GLY A 155 -14.37 14.76 5.48
CA GLY A 155 -15.33 14.47 6.56
C GLY A 155 -16.52 15.44 6.64
N VAL A 156 -16.64 16.39 5.71
CA VAL A 156 -17.80 17.30 5.64
C VAL A 156 -18.96 16.60 4.94
N GLU A 157 -20.14 16.58 5.58
CA GLU A 157 -21.34 16.00 5.00
C GLU A 157 -21.70 16.70 3.68
N GLY A 158 -21.88 15.92 2.62
CA GLY A 158 -22.20 16.41 1.28
C GLY A 158 -21.00 16.86 0.43
N ALA A 159 -19.80 16.94 0.97
CA ALA A 159 -18.60 17.12 0.18
C ALA A 159 -18.20 15.76 -0.45
N LEU A 160 -18.38 15.65 -1.78
CA LEU A 160 -18.11 14.42 -2.50
C LEU A 160 -16.94 14.61 -3.46
N PRO A 161 -16.11 13.56 -3.68
CA PRO A 161 -15.09 13.58 -4.71
C PRO A 161 -15.69 13.91 -6.09
N SER A 162 -14.98 14.74 -6.86
CA SER A 162 -15.31 15.05 -8.25
C SER A 162 -14.14 14.61 -9.12
N ILE A 163 -14.34 13.53 -9.85
CA ILE A 163 -13.37 13.02 -10.82
C ILE A 163 -13.76 13.60 -12.18
N GLY A 164 -12.78 13.95 -13.04
CA GLY A 164 -13.00 14.55 -14.35
C GLY A 164 -14.05 13.85 -15.21
N ALA A 165 -14.55 14.52 -16.24
CA ALA A 165 -15.69 14.06 -17.06
C ALA A 165 -15.49 12.66 -17.66
N ASP A 166 -14.25 12.29 -17.98
CA ASP A 166 -13.87 10.99 -18.52
C ASP A 166 -13.54 9.94 -17.43
N LYS A 167 -13.84 10.27 -16.16
CA LYS A 167 -13.50 9.48 -14.97
C LYS A 167 -11.99 9.33 -14.77
N ASP A 168 -11.21 10.21 -15.33
CA ASP A 168 -9.78 10.33 -15.06
C ASP A 168 -9.56 11.23 -13.85
N PRO A 169 -8.55 10.92 -12.99
CA PRO A 169 -8.18 11.81 -11.90
C PRO A 169 -7.76 13.17 -12.46
N ILE A 170 -8.12 14.24 -11.75
CA ILE A 170 -7.66 15.59 -12.10
C ILE A 170 -6.13 15.62 -11.97
N SER A 171 -5.45 16.11 -13.00
CA SER A 171 -3.99 16.23 -12.97
C SER A 171 -3.58 17.40 -12.09
N VAL A 172 -2.71 17.16 -11.11
CA VAL A 172 -2.13 18.20 -10.26
C VAL A 172 -1.17 19.13 -11.01
N MET A 173 -0.74 18.73 -12.22
CA MET A 173 0.18 19.51 -13.06
C MET A 173 -0.53 20.46 -14.01
N THR A 174 -1.71 20.08 -14.48
CA THR A 174 -2.40 20.83 -15.56
C THR A 174 -3.50 21.73 -15.06
N GLY A 175 -3.96 21.57 -13.83
CA GLY A 175 -5.04 22.37 -13.28
C GLY A 175 -6.37 22.20 -14.04
N GLU A 176 -6.58 21.05 -14.68
CA GLU A 176 -7.80 20.69 -15.41
C GLU A 176 -8.83 20.01 -14.51
#